data_05e2fa0e0b26b80cda53ac492f208cb0
#
_entry.id   05e2fa0e0b26b80cda53ac492f208cb0
#
_cell.length_a   1.000
_cell.length_b   1.000
_cell.length_c   1.000
_cell.angle_alpha   90.00
_cell.angle_beta   90.00
_cell.angle_gamma   90.00
#
_symmetry.space_group_name_H-M   'P 1'
#
loop_
_entity.id
_entity.type
_entity.pdbx_description
1 polymer ?
#
loop_
_entity_poly.entity_id
_entity_poly.type
_entity_poly.pdbx_seq_one_letter_code
_entity_poly.pdbx_strand_id
1 'polypeptide(L)'
;MMKSTFRWGLPLIILAFLLWGSLFLYYPIEIRPPAALQAFLPDGDEIAKITVTDLRLPRALVGMILGANLAVAGALLQTITRNPLASPTLLSVNSGASLAMVTASAFSPLILSGYSIALVASIGGGISWFVVMLISNGWKDNSGDRSRVILAGIAVSLLCAALTKLVLIIAEDHAFGIMSWLAGGIAHARWNELLTLFPFFILTALFCLFFASRLNLLNLSDESARSLGINLFRLRWYANIMALLIVGSSVSVAGPVAFIGLLVPHLARYWIGYDLRKSLPMAMLLGAILMLAADTIARAVNFPSEVPAGAVLALIGAPVFVLFARGRH
;
A
#
# COMPACT_ATOMS: atom_id res chain seq x y z
N MET A 1 26.64 -1.28 -17.50
CA MET A 1 25.46 -2.12 -17.13
C MET A 1 25.77 -2.82 -15.82
N MET A 2 25.05 -2.50 -14.74
CA MET A 2 25.16 -3.24 -13.46
C MET A 2 24.75 -4.70 -13.70
N LYS A 3 25.56 -5.67 -13.19
CA LYS A 3 25.24 -7.10 -13.28
C LYS A 3 23.86 -7.38 -12.65
N SER A 4 23.06 -8.27 -13.23
CA SER A 4 21.70 -8.61 -12.74
C SER A 4 21.68 -8.96 -11.25
N THR A 5 22.71 -9.66 -10.78
CA THR A 5 22.91 -10.04 -9.37
C THR A 5 22.98 -8.83 -8.43
N PHE A 6 23.61 -7.73 -8.83
CA PHE A 6 23.68 -6.52 -8.00
C PHE A 6 22.33 -5.80 -7.90
N ARG A 7 21.52 -5.81 -8.96
CA ARG A 7 20.21 -5.16 -8.98
C ARG A 7 19.22 -5.76 -7.98
N TRP A 8 19.30 -7.06 -7.72
CA TRP A 8 18.49 -7.76 -6.74
C TRP A 8 19.16 -7.85 -5.37
N GLY A 9 20.46 -8.06 -5.33
CA GLY A 9 21.22 -8.24 -4.09
C GLY A 9 21.17 -7.04 -3.17
N LEU A 10 21.41 -5.83 -3.71
CA LEU A 10 21.42 -4.62 -2.89
C LEU A 10 20.07 -4.34 -2.18
N PRO A 11 18.90 -4.36 -2.86
CA PRO A 11 17.62 -4.18 -2.17
C PRO A 11 17.32 -5.29 -1.15
N LEU A 12 17.71 -6.55 -1.41
CA LEU A 12 17.53 -7.64 -0.45
C LEU A 12 18.39 -7.44 0.82
N ILE A 13 19.63 -7.00 0.68
CA ILE A 13 20.50 -6.67 1.82
C ILE A 13 19.90 -5.51 2.63
N ILE A 14 19.42 -4.47 1.96
CA ILE A 14 18.77 -3.32 2.63
C ILE A 14 17.52 -3.78 3.39
N LEU A 15 16.67 -4.63 2.77
CA LEU A 15 15.49 -5.17 3.44
C LEU A 15 15.86 -5.99 4.67
N ALA A 16 16.84 -6.87 4.56
CA ALA A 16 17.31 -7.70 5.68
C ALA A 16 17.86 -6.83 6.83
N PHE A 17 18.63 -5.78 6.49
CA PHE A 17 19.16 -4.84 7.48
C PHE A 17 18.05 -4.04 8.17
N LEU A 18 17.06 -3.53 7.42
CA LEU A 18 15.92 -2.81 7.98
C LEU A 18 15.03 -3.72 8.82
N LEU A 19 14.78 -4.95 8.37
CA LEU A 19 14.02 -5.93 9.13
C LEU A 19 14.71 -6.22 10.46
N TRP A 20 16.02 -6.48 10.42
CA TRP A 20 16.81 -6.70 11.62
C TRP A 20 16.76 -5.47 12.55
N GLY A 21 17.04 -4.27 12.02
CA GLY A 21 16.98 -3.02 12.77
C GLY A 21 15.60 -2.74 13.37
N SER A 22 14.53 -3.09 12.67
CA SER A 22 13.16 -2.88 13.15
C SER A 22 12.82 -3.69 14.40
N LEU A 23 13.61 -4.71 14.76
CA LEU A 23 13.37 -5.52 15.96
C LEU A 23 13.90 -4.89 17.26
N PHE A 24 14.83 -3.91 17.19
CA PHE A 24 15.42 -3.33 18.40
C PHE A 24 15.55 -1.79 18.36
N LEU A 25 15.51 -1.14 17.20
CA LEU A 25 15.72 0.30 17.11
C LEU A 25 14.47 1.12 17.53
N TYR A 26 14.71 2.14 18.35
CA TYR A 26 13.72 3.17 18.70
C TYR A 26 12.44 2.64 19.34
N TYR A 27 12.57 1.73 20.32
CA TYR A 27 11.46 1.28 21.14
C TYR A 27 11.68 1.70 22.60
N PRO A 28 10.60 2.05 23.33
CA PRO A 28 10.70 2.42 24.76
C PRO A 28 11.32 1.32 25.63
N ILE A 29 11.04 0.06 25.33
CA ILE A 29 11.71 -1.08 25.97
C ILE A 29 12.98 -1.37 25.18
N GLU A 30 14.13 -1.02 25.73
CA GLU A 30 15.43 -1.27 25.10
C GLU A 30 15.75 -2.76 25.10
N ILE A 31 15.94 -3.31 23.92
CA ILE A 31 16.46 -4.67 23.74
C ILE A 31 17.73 -4.55 22.91
N ARG A 32 18.84 -5.06 23.45
CA ARG A 32 20.11 -5.06 22.75
C ARG A 32 20.08 -6.01 21.54
N PRO A 33 20.83 -5.73 20.47
CA PRO A 33 20.85 -6.60 19.27
C PRO A 33 21.11 -8.09 19.56
N PRO A 34 22.04 -8.48 20.46
CA PRO A 34 22.23 -9.90 20.80
C PRO A 34 21.00 -10.51 21.49
N ALA A 35 20.35 -9.78 22.40
CA ALA A 35 19.15 -10.25 23.08
C ALA A 35 17.96 -10.40 22.10
N ALA A 36 17.86 -9.52 21.09
CA ALA A 36 16.87 -9.66 20.04
C ALA A 36 17.09 -10.95 19.20
N LEU A 37 18.32 -11.38 19.00
CA LEU A 37 18.62 -12.65 18.33
C LEU A 37 18.31 -13.84 19.27
N GLN A 38 18.70 -13.74 20.54
CA GLN A 38 18.43 -14.79 21.57
C GLN A 38 16.93 -14.98 21.80
N ALA A 39 16.08 -13.96 21.53
CA ALA A 39 14.64 -14.07 21.63
C ALA A 39 14.02 -15.19 20.77
N PHE A 40 14.73 -15.63 19.73
CA PHE A 40 14.33 -16.76 18.87
C PHE A 40 14.84 -18.11 19.37
N LEU A 41 15.65 -18.14 20.45
CA LEU A 41 16.18 -19.37 21.04
C LEU A 41 15.36 -19.77 22.27
N PRO A 42 15.36 -21.07 22.66
CA PRO A 42 14.61 -21.55 23.82
C PRO A 42 15.04 -20.86 25.13
N ASP A 43 16.34 -20.59 25.30
CA ASP A 43 16.96 -20.08 26.52
C ASP A 43 17.04 -18.52 26.55
N GLY A 44 16.32 -17.83 25.67
CA GLY A 44 16.28 -16.37 25.63
C GLY A 44 15.50 -15.76 26.79
N ASP A 45 15.86 -14.52 27.18
CA ASP A 45 15.11 -13.73 28.16
C ASP A 45 13.63 -13.64 27.78
N GLU A 46 12.74 -13.96 28.72
CA GLU A 46 11.30 -14.07 28.48
C GLU A 46 10.69 -12.72 28.04
N ILE A 47 11.15 -11.60 28.62
CA ILE A 47 10.70 -10.25 28.24
C ILE A 47 11.14 -9.94 26.81
N ALA A 48 12.40 -10.24 26.47
CA ALA A 48 12.91 -10.04 25.13
C ALA A 48 12.14 -10.92 24.12
N LYS A 49 11.85 -12.17 24.48
CA LYS A 49 11.10 -13.11 23.65
C LYS A 49 9.70 -12.57 23.34
N ILE A 50 8.88 -12.28 24.35
CA ILE A 50 7.53 -11.75 24.16
C ILE A 50 7.57 -10.44 23.36
N THR A 51 8.48 -9.53 23.69
CA THR A 51 8.57 -8.23 23.03
C THR A 51 8.97 -8.36 21.55
N VAL A 52 9.93 -9.21 21.22
CA VAL A 52 10.41 -9.37 19.86
C VAL A 52 9.44 -10.22 19.05
N THR A 53 9.00 -11.37 19.55
CA THR A 53 8.20 -12.31 18.76
C THR A 53 6.73 -11.90 18.65
N ASP A 54 6.14 -11.30 19.70
CA ASP A 54 4.69 -11.05 19.71
C ASP A 54 4.32 -9.60 19.37
N LEU A 55 5.28 -8.66 19.52
CA LEU A 55 5.03 -7.25 19.25
C LEU A 55 5.78 -6.73 18.01
N ARG A 56 7.11 -6.91 17.98
CA ARG A 56 7.95 -6.24 16.96
C ARG A 56 8.00 -7.00 15.64
N LEU A 57 8.12 -8.31 15.69
CA LEU A 57 8.19 -9.14 14.49
C LEU A 57 6.90 -9.07 13.64
N PRO A 58 5.69 -9.27 14.21
CA PRO A 58 4.47 -9.13 13.42
C PRO A 58 4.29 -7.71 12.86
N ARG A 59 4.63 -6.65 13.61
CA ARG A 59 4.64 -5.28 13.11
C ARG A 59 5.54 -5.11 11.89
N ALA A 60 6.78 -5.62 11.95
CA ALA A 60 7.72 -5.55 10.85
C ALA A 60 7.21 -6.33 9.62
N LEU A 61 6.68 -7.54 9.81
CA LEU A 61 6.12 -8.36 8.74
C LEU A 61 4.88 -7.71 8.10
N VAL A 62 3.98 -7.15 8.91
CA VAL A 62 2.83 -6.37 8.42
C VAL A 62 3.31 -5.19 7.59
N GLY A 63 4.31 -4.44 8.05
CA GLY A 63 4.89 -3.34 7.29
C GLY A 63 5.45 -3.77 5.93
N MET A 64 6.18 -4.88 5.89
CA MET A 64 6.71 -5.43 4.64
C MET A 64 5.60 -5.80 3.66
N ILE A 65 4.61 -6.55 4.12
CA ILE A 65 3.48 -7.00 3.28
C ILE A 65 2.67 -5.80 2.78
N LEU A 66 2.37 -4.87 3.66
CA LEU A 66 1.62 -3.67 3.34
C LEU A 66 2.33 -2.82 2.29
N GLY A 67 3.63 -2.58 2.48
CA GLY A 67 4.44 -1.84 1.52
C GLY A 67 4.51 -2.53 0.17
N ALA A 68 4.72 -3.85 0.15
CA ALA A 68 4.74 -4.67 -1.06
C ALA A 68 3.39 -4.61 -1.80
N ASN A 69 2.28 -4.81 -1.08
CA ASN A 69 0.93 -4.78 -1.62
C ASN A 69 0.59 -3.42 -2.23
N LEU A 70 0.79 -2.33 -1.50
CA LEU A 70 0.50 -0.98 -2.00
C LEU A 70 1.34 -0.60 -3.22
N ALA A 71 2.61 -1.04 -3.28
CA ALA A 71 3.46 -0.84 -4.44
C ALA A 71 2.92 -1.56 -5.69
N VAL A 72 2.47 -2.82 -5.54
CA VAL A 72 1.84 -3.57 -6.65
C VAL A 72 0.52 -2.92 -7.06
N ALA A 73 -0.34 -2.55 -6.11
CA ALA A 73 -1.60 -1.87 -6.43
C ALA A 73 -1.36 -0.60 -7.24
N GLY A 74 -0.38 0.21 -6.85
CA GLY A 74 0.04 1.39 -7.61
C GLY A 74 0.54 1.04 -9.00
N ALA A 75 1.39 0.02 -9.15
CA ALA A 75 1.89 -0.42 -10.45
C ALA A 75 0.77 -0.90 -11.38
N LEU A 76 -0.22 -1.63 -10.86
CA LEU A 76 -1.40 -2.07 -11.60
C LEU A 76 -2.23 -0.88 -12.08
N LEU A 77 -2.56 0.06 -11.18
CA LEU A 77 -3.35 1.26 -11.53
C LEU A 77 -2.63 2.13 -12.56
N GLN A 78 -1.30 2.31 -12.45
CA GLN A 78 -0.49 3.03 -13.44
C GLN A 78 -0.50 2.33 -14.80
N THR A 79 -0.45 1.00 -14.82
CA THR A 79 -0.48 0.20 -16.06
C THR A 79 -1.85 0.26 -16.73
N ILE A 80 -2.93 0.10 -15.95
CA ILE A 80 -4.32 0.12 -16.47
C ILE A 80 -4.68 1.48 -17.04
N THR A 81 -4.35 2.55 -16.30
CA THR A 81 -4.64 3.93 -16.71
C THR A 81 -3.63 4.48 -17.71
N ARG A 82 -2.54 3.75 -17.96
CA ARG A 82 -1.40 4.23 -18.75
C ARG A 82 -0.91 5.59 -18.27
N ASN A 83 -1.06 5.85 -16.98
CA ASN A 83 -0.70 7.09 -16.35
C ASN A 83 0.27 6.83 -15.20
N PRO A 84 1.52 7.27 -15.30
CA PRO A 84 2.51 7.05 -14.24
C PRO A 84 2.20 7.80 -12.93
N LEU A 85 1.28 8.75 -12.95
CA LEU A 85 0.83 9.48 -11.76
C LEU A 85 -0.37 8.82 -11.07
N ALA A 86 -0.96 7.78 -11.66
CA ALA A 86 -2.06 7.07 -11.04
C ALA A 86 -1.60 6.39 -9.73
N SER A 87 -2.41 6.53 -8.70
CA SER A 87 -2.20 5.88 -7.41
C SER A 87 -3.54 5.60 -6.74
N PRO A 88 -3.61 4.67 -5.78
CA PRO A 88 -4.84 4.43 -5.03
C PRO A 88 -5.44 5.69 -4.39
N THR A 89 -4.57 6.60 -3.93
CA THR A 89 -4.99 7.86 -3.32
C THR A 89 -5.58 8.82 -4.34
N LEU A 90 -4.92 9.02 -5.49
CA LEU A 90 -5.39 9.94 -6.53
C LEU A 90 -6.62 9.43 -7.27
N LEU A 91 -6.87 8.14 -7.27
CA LEU A 91 -8.08 7.52 -7.85
C LEU A 91 -9.20 7.29 -6.82
N SER A 92 -9.12 7.96 -5.66
CA SER A 92 -10.13 7.89 -4.58
C SER A 92 -10.32 6.52 -3.91
N VAL A 93 -9.53 5.51 -4.24
CA VAL A 93 -9.69 4.17 -3.66
C VAL A 93 -9.44 4.18 -2.16
N ASN A 94 -8.35 4.84 -1.71
CA ASN A 94 -8.05 4.97 -0.28
C ASN A 94 -9.15 5.74 0.47
N SER A 95 -9.63 6.85 -0.10
CA SER A 95 -10.65 7.69 0.56
C SER A 95 -11.99 6.98 0.67
N GLY A 96 -12.38 6.24 -0.38
CA GLY A 96 -13.60 5.41 -0.34
C GLY A 96 -13.50 4.24 0.64
N ALA A 97 -12.34 3.58 0.68
CA ALA A 97 -12.07 2.53 1.66
C ALA A 97 -12.16 3.07 3.09
N SER A 98 -11.54 4.25 3.34
CA SER A 98 -11.59 4.90 4.65
C SER A 98 -13.00 5.30 5.06
N LEU A 99 -13.79 5.88 4.14
CA LEU A 99 -15.18 6.24 4.41
C LEU A 99 -16.00 5.01 4.81
N ALA A 100 -15.88 3.91 4.05
CA ALA A 100 -16.60 2.68 4.36
C ALA A 100 -16.20 2.11 5.73
N MET A 101 -14.91 2.11 6.05
CA MET A 101 -14.38 1.65 7.34
C MET A 101 -14.89 2.50 8.50
N VAL A 102 -14.80 3.82 8.37
CA VAL A 102 -15.27 4.76 9.41
C VAL A 102 -16.76 4.61 9.64
N THR A 103 -17.54 4.50 8.56
CA THR A 103 -19.00 4.29 8.65
C THR A 103 -19.33 2.95 9.31
N ALA A 104 -18.64 1.87 8.94
CA ALA A 104 -18.85 0.57 9.55
C ALA A 104 -18.42 0.55 11.03
N SER A 105 -17.32 1.21 11.39
CA SER A 105 -16.88 1.33 12.80
C SER A 105 -17.88 2.11 13.65
N ALA A 106 -18.48 3.16 13.08
CA ALA A 106 -19.40 4.02 13.79
C ALA A 106 -20.78 3.36 14.04
N PHE A 107 -21.31 2.65 13.03
CA PHE A 107 -22.71 2.19 13.05
C PHE A 107 -22.89 0.68 13.12
N SER A 108 -21.85 -0.10 12.81
CA SER A 108 -21.95 -1.57 12.74
C SER A 108 -20.65 -2.27 13.16
N PRO A 109 -20.14 -2.03 14.39
CA PRO A 109 -18.85 -2.57 14.81
C PRO A 109 -18.79 -4.11 14.80
N LEU A 110 -19.92 -4.79 14.93
CA LEU A 110 -20.01 -6.26 14.90
C LEU A 110 -19.65 -6.86 13.54
N ILE A 111 -19.72 -6.10 12.44
CA ILE A 111 -19.32 -6.54 11.10
C ILE A 111 -17.79 -6.51 10.95
N LEU A 112 -17.09 -5.78 11.81
CA LEU A 112 -15.66 -5.55 11.72
C LEU A 112 -14.88 -6.63 12.47
N SER A 113 -14.81 -7.84 11.91
CA SER A 113 -13.97 -8.92 12.43
C SER A 113 -13.26 -9.67 11.31
N GLY A 114 -11.99 -9.97 11.49
CA GLY A 114 -11.21 -10.75 10.55
C GLY A 114 -11.25 -10.23 9.11
N TYR A 115 -11.56 -11.10 8.15
CA TYR A 115 -11.56 -10.76 6.72
C TYR A 115 -12.71 -9.83 6.29
N SER A 116 -13.78 -9.71 7.06
CA SER A 116 -14.89 -8.81 6.71
C SER A 116 -14.46 -7.34 6.68
N ILE A 117 -13.52 -6.95 7.52
CA ILE A 117 -12.90 -5.63 7.54
C ILE A 117 -12.26 -5.30 6.17
N ALA A 118 -11.46 -6.22 5.64
CA ALA A 118 -10.80 -6.05 4.35
C ALA A 118 -11.82 -5.96 3.20
N LEU A 119 -12.91 -6.73 3.27
CA LEU A 119 -13.98 -6.68 2.27
C LEU A 119 -14.75 -5.35 2.31
N VAL A 120 -15.12 -4.86 3.50
CA VAL A 120 -15.78 -3.54 3.66
C VAL A 120 -14.92 -2.43 3.06
N ALA A 121 -13.64 -2.40 3.37
CA ALA A 121 -12.70 -1.42 2.82
C ALA A 121 -12.56 -1.57 1.29
N SER A 122 -12.48 -2.80 0.78
CA SER A 122 -12.38 -3.07 -0.66
C SER A 122 -13.63 -2.63 -1.42
N ILE A 123 -14.82 -2.88 -0.87
CA ILE A 123 -16.08 -2.46 -1.45
C ILE A 123 -16.17 -0.92 -1.47
N GLY A 124 -15.84 -0.25 -0.37
CA GLY A 124 -15.84 1.20 -0.30
C GLY A 124 -14.87 1.84 -1.29
N GLY A 125 -13.66 1.31 -1.38
CA GLY A 125 -12.68 1.71 -2.39
C GLY A 125 -13.15 1.44 -3.81
N GLY A 126 -13.81 0.30 -4.05
CA GLY A 126 -14.39 -0.07 -5.32
C GLY A 126 -15.53 0.84 -5.77
N ILE A 127 -16.44 1.20 -4.86
CA ILE A 127 -17.54 2.13 -5.13
C ILE A 127 -16.99 3.51 -5.50
N SER A 128 -16.04 4.05 -4.74
CA SER A 128 -15.47 5.36 -5.02
C SER A 128 -14.71 5.36 -6.36
N TRP A 129 -13.93 4.33 -6.65
CA TRP A 129 -13.26 4.17 -7.94
C TRP A 129 -14.26 4.07 -9.10
N PHE A 130 -15.35 3.31 -8.92
CA PHE A 130 -16.41 3.20 -9.92
C PHE A 130 -17.06 4.57 -10.22
N VAL A 131 -17.33 5.36 -9.18
CA VAL A 131 -17.85 6.74 -9.32
C VAL A 131 -16.87 7.61 -10.10
N VAL A 132 -15.56 7.52 -9.81
CA VAL A 132 -14.51 8.24 -10.57
C VAL A 132 -14.56 7.84 -12.05
N MET A 133 -14.67 6.55 -12.36
CA MET A 133 -14.74 6.07 -13.74
C MET A 133 -16.01 6.52 -14.47
N LEU A 134 -17.15 6.60 -13.78
CA LEU A 134 -18.41 7.11 -14.33
C LEU A 134 -18.30 8.61 -14.67
N ILE A 135 -17.86 9.42 -13.70
CA ILE A 135 -17.78 10.89 -13.87
C ILE A 135 -16.77 11.27 -14.96
N SER A 136 -15.65 10.56 -15.02
CA SER A 136 -14.58 10.85 -15.98
C SER A 136 -14.80 10.28 -17.38
N ASN A 137 -15.85 9.44 -17.58
CA ASN A 137 -15.96 8.58 -18.78
C ASN A 137 -14.70 7.74 -19.02
N GLY A 138 -14.00 7.36 -17.97
CA GLY A 138 -12.68 6.70 -18.01
C GLY A 138 -12.65 5.31 -18.66
N TRP A 139 -13.82 4.80 -19.09
CA TRP A 139 -13.96 3.55 -19.85
C TRP A 139 -13.66 3.71 -21.34
N LYS A 140 -13.69 4.96 -21.87
CA LYS A 140 -13.45 5.27 -23.29
C LYS A 140 -11.97 5.56 -23.52
N ASP A 141 -11.40 4.94 -24.55
CA ASP A 141 -9.95 4.99 -24.88
C ASP A 141 -9.50 6.34 -25.52
N ASN A 142 -10.03 7.48 -25.10
CA ASN A 142 -9.60 8.76 -25.65
C ASN A 142 -8.40 9.33 -24.86
N SER A 143 -7.30 9.58 -25.53
CA SER A 143 -6.05 10.11 -24.95
C SER A 143 -6.20 11.46 -24.23
N GLY A 144 -7.31 12.20 -24.47
CA GLY A 144 -7.66 13.42 -23.76
C GLY A 144 -8.24 13.24 -22.36
N ASP A 145 -8.68 12.04 -21.99
CA ASP A 145 -9.45 11.81 -20.76
C ASP A 145 -8.61 11.50 -19.51
N ARG A 146 -7.28 11.35 -19.66
CA ARG A 146 -6.40 11.00 -18.52
C ARG A 146 -6.42 12.06 -17.40
N SER A 147 -6.41 13.33 -17.76
CA SER A 147 -6.51 14.43 -16.80
C SER A 147 -7.87 14.48 -16.11
N ARG A 148 -8.94 14.13 -16.82
CA ARG A 148 -10.30 14.06 -16.27
C ARG A 148 -10.42 12.96 -15.20
N VAL A 149 -9.79 11.80 -15.41
CA VAL A 149 -9.80 10.71 -14.40
C VAL A 149 -9.13 11.16 -13.12
N ILE A 150 -7.99 11.85 -13.20
CA ILE A 150 -7.29 12.37 -12.00
C ILE A 150 -8.15 13.44 -11.32
N LEU A 151 -8.72 14.39 -12.09
CA LEU A 151 -9.54 15.47 -11.54
C LEU A 151 -10.81 14.91 -10.86
N ALA A 152 -11.48 13.95 -11.49
CA ALA A 152 -12.60 13.23 -10.90
C ALA A 152 -12.19 12.48 -9.63
N GLY A 153 -11.02 11.83 -9.64
CA GLY A 153 -10.46 11.15 -8.47
C GLY A 153 -10.24 12.10 -7.29
N ILE A 154 -9.67 13.27 -7.54
CA ILE A 154 -9.48 14.31 -6.51
C ILE A 154 -10.84 14.78 -5.97
N ALA A 155 -11.80 15.07 -6.84
CA ALA A 155 -13.13 15.54 -6.43
C ALA A 155 -13.87 14.50 -5.57
N VAL A 156 -13.85 13.22 -5.99
CA VAL A 156 -14.47 12.13 -5.21
C VAL A 156 -13.71 11.89 -3.91
N SER A 157 -12.36 12.02 -3.89
CA SER A 157 -11.58 11.92 -2.66
C SER A 157 -11.97 12.99 -1.64
N LEU A 158 -12.15 14.25 -2.09
CA LEU A 158 -12.59 15.35 -1.23
C LEU A 158 -14.01 15.12 -0.70
N LEU A 159 -14.93 14.60 -1.53
CA LEU A 159 -16.27 14.22 -1.11
C LEU A 159 -16.23 13.13 -0.03
N CYS A 160 -15.48 12.05 -0.27
CA CYS A 160 -15.30 10.99 0.72
C CYS A 160 -14.70 11.52 2.03
N ALA A 161 -13.70 12.40 1.94
CA ALA A 161 -13.10 13.03 3.12
C ALA A 161 -14.09 13.91 3.91
N ALA A 162 -14.96 14.66 3.21
CA ALA A 162 -16.02 15.46 3.84
C ALA A 162 -17.06 14.56 4.53
N LEU A 163 -17.49 13.47 3.87
CA LEU A 163 -18.41 12.49 4.45
C LEU A 163 -17.78 11.76 5.65
N THR A 164 -16.50 11.43 5.59
CA THR A 164 -15.77 10.84 6.72
C THR A 164 -15.80 11.78 7.94
N LYS A 165 -15.56 13.07 7.74
CA LYS A 165 -15.65 14.07 8.82
C LYS A 165 -17.07 14.19 9.38
N LEU A 166 -18.08 14.12 8.52
CA LEU A 166 -19.48 14.14 8.95
C LEU A 166 -19.78 12.93 9.85
N VAL A 167 -19.36 11.73 9.47
CA VAL A 167 -19.52 10.53 10.28
C VAL A 167 -18.81 10.65 11.63
N LEU A 168 -17.59 11.23 11.66
CA LEU A 168 -16.85 11.46 12.91
C LEU A 168 -17.58 12.41 13.87
N ILE A 169 -18.25 13.44 13.33
CA ILE A 169 -19.05 14.37 14.14
C ILE A 169 -20.28 13.66 14.73
N ILE A 170 -20.90 12.77 13.97
CA ILE A 170 -22.09 12.02 14.44
C ILE A 170 -21.72 10.94 15.45
N ALA A 171 -20.53 10.33 15.31
CA ALA A 171 -20.05 9.23 16.12
C ALA A 171 -18.93 9.68 17.09
N GLU A 172 -19.21 10.70 17.90
CA GLU A 172 -18.24 11.34 18.82
C GLU A 172 -17.54 10.35 19.74
N ASP A 173 -18.25 9.35 20.26
CA ASP A 173 -17.71 8.34 21.20
C ASP A 173 -16.55 7.52 20.60
N HIS A 174 -16.52 7.34 19.31
CA HIS A 174 -15.50 6.57 18.59
C HIS A 174 -14.46 7.44 17.86
N ALA A 175 -14.64 8.75 17.88
CA ALA A 175 -13.89 9.68 17.03
C ALA A 175 -12.37 9.61 17.26
N PHE A 176 -11.90 9.53 18.50
CA PHE A 176 -10.47 9.49 18.80
C PHE A 176 -9.76 8.27 18.21
N GLY A 177 -10.33 7.08 18.39
CA GLY A 177 -9.77 5.84 17.82
C GLY A 177 -9.75 5.86 16.29
N ILE A 178 -10.83 6.35 15.68
CA ILE A 178 -10.95 6.47 14.23
C ILE A 178 -9.96 7.50 13.67
N MET A 179 -9.77 8.65 14.33
CA MET A 179 -8.80 9.67 13.93
C MET A 179 -7.36 9.15 13.98
N SER A 180 -7.01 8.41 15.03
CA SER A 180 -5.70 7.76 15.14
C SER A 180 -5.46 6.76 14.00
N TRP A 181 -6.47 5.95 13.66
CA TRP A 181 -6.40 5.01 12.54
C TRP A 181 -6.31 5.73 11.18
N LEU A 182 -7.05 6.84 10.97
CA LEU A 182 -7.00 7.65 9.75
C LEU A 182 -5.64 8.31 9.51
N ALA A 183 -4.83 8.51 10.54
CA ALA A 183 -3.47 9.03 10.39
C ALA A 183 -2.55 8.04 9.65
N GLY A 184 -2.94 6.78 9.56
CA GLY A 184 -2.22 5.72 8.83
C GLY A 184 -0.96 5.24 9.54
N GLY A 185 -0.87 3.97 9.81
CA GLY A 185 0.31 3.40 10.46
C GLY A 185 0.13 1.96 10.91
N ILE A 186 1.21 1.37 11.38
CA ILE A 186 1.27 -0.04 11.78
C ILE A 186 1.65 -0.22 13.26
N ALA A 187 1.56 0.85 14.07
CA ALA A 187 1.96 0.82 15.48
C ALA A 187 1.23 -0.26 16.31
N HIS A 188 -0.03 -0.51 15.96
CA HIS A 188 -0.88 -1.49 16.64
C HIS A 188 -0.90 -2.87 15.98
N ALA A 189 -0.10 -3.07 14.92
CA ALA A 189 -0.08 -4.32 14.18
C ALA A 189 0.46 -5.49 15.02
N ARG A 190 -0.25 -6.60 15.02
CA ARG A 190 0.02 -7.86 15.72
C ARG A 190 -0.16 -9.03 14.75
N TRP A 191 -0.10 -10.24 15.27
CA TRP A 191 -0.31 -11.47 14.49
C TRP A 191 -1.67 -11.53 13.80
N ASN A 192 -2.73 -10.97 14.41
CA ASN A 192 -4.08 -10.95 13.82
C ASN A 192 -4.11 -10.11 12.53
N GLU A 193 -3.47 -8.94 12.54
CA GLU A 193 -3.35 -8.08 11.36
C GLU A 193 -2.49 -8.75 10.28
N LEU A 194 -1.43 -9.45 10.68
CA LEU A 194 -0.62 -10.24 9.76
C LEU A 194 -1.45 -11.35 9.10
N LEU A 195 -2.19 -12.12 9.88
CA LEU A 195 -3.05 -13.20 9.37
C LEU A 195 -4.14 -12.66 8.44
N THR A 196 -4.66 -11.46 8.70
CA THR A 196 -5.63 -10.79 7.83
C THR A 196 -5.01 -10.39 6.49
N LEU A 197 -3.78 -9.86 6.48
CA LEU A 197 -3.10 -9.41 5.26
C LEU A 197 -2.46 -10.53 4.46
N PHE A 198 -2.00 -11.59 5.11
CA PHE A 198 -1.18 -12.63 4.49
C PHE A 198 -1.85 -13.32 3.29
N PRO A 199 -3.14 -13.70 3.33
CA PRO A 199 -3.82 -14.27 2.15
C PRO A 199 -3.85 -13.32 0.95
N PHE A 200 -4.05 -12.02 1.18
CA PHE A 200 -4.03 -11.02 0.11
C PHE A 200 -2.63 -10.83 -0.46
N PHE A 201 -1.59 -10.95 0.36
CA PHE A 201 -0.20 -10.94 -0.10
C PHE A 201 0.10 -12.14 -0.99
N ILE A 202 -0.30 -13.35 -0.58
CA ILE A 202 -0.14 -14.56 -1.40
C ILE A 202 -0.90 -14.42 -2.71
N LEU A 203 -2.14 -13.95 -2.66
CA LEU A 203 -2.95 -13.68 -3.85
C LEU A 203 -2.26 -12.66 -4.78
N THR A 204 -1.66 -11.60 -4.22
CA THR A 204 -0.89 -10.60 -4.95
C THR A 204 0.33 -11.23 -5.64
N ALA A 205 1.10 -12.03 -4.91
CA ALA A 205 2.29 -12.71 -5.43
C ALA A 205 1.93 -13.67 -6.57
N LEU A 206 0.89 -14.48 -6.38
CA LEU A 206 0.36 -15.39 -7.42
C LEU A 206 -0.16 -14.62 -8.63
N PHE A 207 -0.90 -13.53 -8.41
CA PHE A 207 -1.37 -12.68 -9.51
C PHE A 207 -0.20 -12.11 -10.31
N CYS A 208 0.82 -11.59 -9.64
CA CYS A 208 2.03 -11.09 -10.30
C CYS A 208 2.72 -12.21 -11.10
N LEU A 209 2.84 -13.40 -10.53
CA LEU A 209 3.49 -14.54 -11.17
C LEU A 209 2.78 -14.95 -12.48
N PHE A 210 1.46 -15.08 -12.44
CA PHE A 210 0.68 -15.61 -13.55
C PHE A 210 0.25 -14.55 -14.58
N PHE A 211 0.07 -13.29 -14.15
CA PHE A 211 -0.51 -12.25 -14.99
C PHE A 211 0.51 -11.20 -15.48
N ALA A 212 1.72 -11.09 -14.90
CA ALA A 212 2.69 -10.07 -15.28
C ALA A 212 3.01 -10.06 -16.78
N SER A 213 3.16 -11.22 -17.42
CA SER A 213 3.42 -11.33 -18.86
C SER A 213 2.26 -10.77 -19.69
N ARG A 214 1.02 -11.04 -19.28
CA ARG A 214 -0.19 -10.54 -19.95
C ARG A 214 -0.38 -9.05 -19.70
N LEU A 215 -0.06 -8.57 -18.49
CA LEU A 215 -0.14 -7.15 -18.14
C LEU A 215 0.84 -6.29 -18.95
N ASN A 216 1.98 -6.83 -19.38
CA ASN A 216 2.89 -6.12 -20.29
C ASN A 216 2.19 -5.70 -21.59
N LEU A 217 1.17 -6.43 -22.02
CA LEU A 217 0.42 -6.14 -23.25
C LEU A 217 -0.47 -4.89 -23.11
N LEU A 218 -0.82 -4.49 -21.88
CA LEU A 218 -1.50 -3.22 -21.62
C LEU A 218 -0.62 -1.99 -21.93
N ASN A 219 0.70 -2.17 -22.03
CA ASN A 219 1.63 -1.11 -22.43
C ASN A 219 1.67 -0.89 -23.96
N LEU A 220 1.13 -1.84 -24.75
CA LEU A 220 0.99 -1.72 -26.21
C LEU A 220 -0.23 -0.85 -26.56
N SER A 221 -0.31 -0.40 -27.83
CA SER A 221 -1.55 0.18 -28.32
C SER A 221 -2.69 -0.83 -28.29
N ASP A 222 -3.92 -0.37 -28.09
CA ASP A 222 -5.07 -1.27 -28.01
C ASP A 222 -5.29 -2.06 -29.29
N GLU A 223 -4.96 -1.47 -30.45
CA GLU A 223 -5.00 -2.14 -31.75
C GLU A 223 -4.02 -3.30 -31.82
N SER A 224 -2.76 -3.05 -31.42
CA SER A 224 -1.72 -4.09 -31.39
C SER A 224 -2.03 -5.21 -30.39
N ALA A 225 -2.60 -4.88 -29.25
CA ALA A 225 -2.98 -5.89 -28.27
C ALA A 225 -4.19 -6.73 -28.70
N ARG A 226 -5.16 -6.11 -29.39
CA ARG A 226 -6.32 -6.82 -29.97
C ARG A 226 -5.93 -7.74 -31.12
N SER A 227 -4.96 -7.34 -31.95
CA SER A 227 -4.46 -8.19 -33.06
C SER A 227 -3.79 -9.47 -32.54
N LEU A 228 -3.30 -9.48 -31.29
CA LEU A 228 -2.77 -10.66 -30.61
C LEU A 228 -3.86 -11.53 -29.95
N GLY A 229 -5.15 -11.24 -30.20
CA GLY A 229 -6.28 -12.02 -29.69
C GLY A 229 -6.58 -11.83 -28.20
N ILE A 230 -6.07 -10.77 -27.57
CA ILE A 230 -6.22 -10.56 -26.14
C ILE A 230 -7.45 -9.72 -25.83
N ASN A 231 -8.27 -10.20 -24.92
CA ASN A 231 -9.39 -9.44 -24.39
C ASN A 231 -8.91 -8.43 -23.34
N LEU A 232 -8.58 -7.20 -23.79
CA LEU A 232 -8.09 -6.11 -22.94
C LEU A 232 -9.07 -5.74 -21.82
N PHE A 233 -10.38 -5.81 -22.09
CA PHE A 233 -11.41 -5.52 -21.11
C PHE A 233 -11.31 -6.46 -19.90
N ARG A 234 -11.24 -7.79 -20.15
CA ARG A 234 -11.09 -8.77 -19.07
C ARG A 234 -9.78 -8.58 -18.31
N LEU A 235 -8.68 -8.30 -19.00
CA LEU A 235 -7.37 -8.10 -18.38
C LEU A 235 -7.37 -6.85 -17.48
N ARG A 236 -7.94 -5.74 -17.95
CA ARG A 236 -8.11 -4.51 -17.14
C ARG A 236 -9.01 -4.78 -15.93
N TRP A 237 -10.10 -5.54 -16.09
CA TRP A 237 -10.99 -5.91 -14.99
C TRP A 237 -10.28 -6.72 -13.90
N TYR A 238 -9.54 -7.78 -14.28
CA TYR A 238 -8.79 -8.58 -13.30
C TYR A 238 -7.76 -7.73 -12.55
N ALA A 239 -7.04 -6.87 -13.24
CA ALA A 239 -6.05 -6.00 -12.62
C ALA A 239 -6.69 -4.94 -11.70
N ASN A 240 -7.86 -4.39 -12.05
CA ASN A 240 -8.61 -3.47 -11.20
C ASN A 240 -9.14 -4.18 -9.93
N ILE A 241 -9.81 -5.33 -10.07
CA ILE A 241 -10.30 -6.09 -8.91
C ILE A 241 -9.14 -6.41 -7.97
N MET A 242 -8.01 -6.86 -8.53
CA MET A 242 -6.82 -7.16 -7.73
C MET A 242 -6.32 -5.92 -7.00
N ALA A 243 -6.19 -4.78 -7.68
CA ALA A 243 -5.76 -3.53 -7.06
C ALA A 243 -6.71 -3.08 -5.94
N LEU A 244 -8.03 -3.20 -6.12
CA LEU A 244 -9.04 -2.86 -5.10
C LEU A 244 -8.95 -3.76 -3.86
N LEU A 245 -8.79 -5.08 -4.05
CA LEU A 245 -8.62 -6.04 -2.96
C LEU A 245 -7.33 -5.77 -2.16
N ILE A 246 -6.23 -5.51 -2.87
CA ILE A 246 -4.95 -5.17 -2.24
C ILE A 246 -5.05 -3.88 -1.43
N VAL A 247 -5.63 -2.84 -2.02
CA VAL A 247 -5.78 -1.54 -1.33
C VAL A 247 -6.73 -1.67 -0.15
N GLY A 248 -7.88 -2.30 -0.34
CA GLY A 248 -8.86 -2.50 0.72
C GLY A 248 -8.30 -3.25 1.92
N SER A 249 -7.62 -4.38 1.68
CA SER A 249 -6.95 -5.14 2.74
C SER A 249 -5.82 -4.35 3.41
N SER A 250 -5.10 -3.52 2.67
CA SER A 250 -4.04 -2.67 3.23
C SER A 250 -4.61 -1.54 4.10
N VAL A 251 -5.66 -0.86 3.60
CA VAL A 251 -6.33 0.23 4.33
C VAL A 251 -7.01 -0.30 5.59
N SER A 252 -7.61 -1.50 5.54
CA SER A 252 -8.30 -2.08 6.71
C SER A 252 -7.38 -2.27 7.92
N VAL A 253 -6.11 -2.58 7.68
CA VAL A 253 -5.11 -2.83 8.75
C VAL A 253 -4.37 -1.56 9.16
N ALA A 254 -3.93 -0.76 8.21
CA ALA A 254 -3.02 0.35 8.48
C ALA A 254 -3.66 1.74 8.30
N GLY A 255 -4.94 1.80 7.96
CA GLY A 255 -5.54 3.05 7.51
C GLY A 255 -5.01 3.49 6.14
N PRO A 256 -5.35 4.70 5.71
CA PRO A 256 -4.93 5.23 4.41
C PRO A 256 -3.44 5.57 4.41
N VAL A 257 -2.63 4.78 3.71
CA VAL A 257 -1.19 5.04 3.48
C VAL A 257 -1.01 5.59 2.08
N ALA A 258 -0.39 6.77 1.98
CA ALA A 258 -0.15 7.45 0.71
C ALA A 258 1.28 7.24 0.18
N PHE A 259 1.52 7.65 -1.06
CA PHE A 259 2.81 7.73 -1.75
C PHE A 259 3.49 6.42 -2.11
N ILE A 260 3.37 5.31 -1.36
CA ILE A 260 4.01 4.03 -1.72
C ILE A 260 3.60 3.60 -3.14
N GLY A 261 2.29 3.54 -3.41
CA GLY A 261 1.76 3.17 -4.73
C GLY A 261 2.05 4.16 -5.85
N LEU A 262 2.51 5.36 -5.53
CA LEU A 262 2.90 6.37 -6.51
C LEU A 262 4.40 6.28 -6.83
N LEU A 263 5.25 6.30 -5.82
CA LEU A 263 6.69 6.42 -5.94
C LEU A 263 7.38 5.10 -6.27
N VAL A 264 7.00 4.02 -5.57
CA VAL A 264 7.71 2.74 -5.66
C VAL A 264 7.66 2.13 -7.06
N PRO A 265 6.53 2.12 -7.79
CA PRO A 265 6.53 1.61 -9.16
C PRO A 265 7.45 2.40 -10.11
N HIS A 266 7.61 3.69 -9.87
CA HIS A 266 8.54 4.54 -10.61
C HIS A 266 9.98 4.12 -10.34
N LEU A 267 10.35 3.98 -9.06
CA LEU A 267 11.67 3.54 -8.64
C LEU A 267 11.99 2.14 -9.19
N ALA A 268 11.02 1.22 -9.12
CA ALA A 268 11.18 -0.13 -9.65
C ALA A 268 11.46 -0.14 -11.15
N ARG A 269 10.70 0.64 -11.94
CA ARG A 269 10.95 0.78 -13.39
C ARG A 269 12.28 1.42 -13.71
N TYR A 270 12.67 2.44 -12.98
CA TYR A 270 13.99 3.05 -13.11
C TYR A 270 15.13 2.06 -12.82
N TRP A 271 14.94 1.21 -11.79
CA TRP A 271 15.96 0.28 -11.32
C TRP A 271 16.13 -0.96 -12.21
N ILE A 272 15.03 -1.56 -12.67
CA ILE A 272 15.06 -2.86 -13.36
C ILE A 272 14.41 -2.85 -14.77
N GLY A 273 13.80 -1.73 -15.16
CA GLY A 273 13.13 -1.57 -16.46
C GLY A 273 11.62 -1.75 -16.40
N TYR A 274 10.98 -1.65 -17.56
CA TYR A 274 9.52 -1.60 -17.69
C TYR A 274 8.84 -2.98 -17.80
N ASP A 275 9.60 -4.07 -17.91
CA ASP A 275 9.02 -5.42 -17.94
C ASP A 275 8.38 -5.77 -16.60
N LEU A 276 7.05 -5.90 -16.58
CA LEU A 276 6.27 -6.16 -15.37
C LEU A 276 6.62 -7.49 -14.69
N ARG A 277 7.18 -8.47 -15.43
CA ARG A 277 7.70 -9.72 -14.84
C ARG A 277 8.83 -9.48 -13.85
N LYS A 278 9.57 -8.38 -14.03
CA LYS A 278 10.68 -7.98 -13.16
C LYS A 278 10.30 -6.80 -12.27
N SER A 279 9.59 -5.82 -12.83
CA SER A 279 9.28 -4.59 -12.11
C SER A 279 8.22 -4.78 -11.00
N LEU A 280 7.27 -5.73 -11.12
CA LEU A 280 6.31 -6.01 -10.04
C LEU A 280 7.00 -6.63 -8.81
N PRO A 281 7.81 -7.71 -8.92
CA PRO A 281 8.56 -8.22 -7.76
C PRO A 281 9.53 -7.20 -7.19
N MET A 282 10.17 -6.38 -8.02
CA MET A 282 11.03 -5.29 -7.55
C MET A 282 10.22 -4.23 -6.80
N ALA A 283 9.03 -3.90 -7.28
CA ALA A 283 8.13 -2.97 -6.59
C ALA A 283 7.69 -3.53 -5.22
N MET A 284 7.41 -4.83 -5.11
CA MET A 284 7.12 -5.48 -3.83
C MET A 284 8.29 -5.30 -2.85
N LEU A 285 9.51 -5.57 -3.31
CA LEU A 285 10.72 -5.47 -2.49
C LEU A 285 10.98 -4.02 -2.05
N LEU A 286 10.94 -3.06 -2.97
CA LEU A 286 11.15 -1.65 -2.66
C LEU A 286 10.02 -1.06 -1.81
N GLY A 287 8.78 -1.53 -1.99
CA GLY A 287 7.64 -1.16 -1.15
C GLY A 287 7.80 -1.62 0.29
N ALA A 288 8.24 -2.86 0.49
CA ALA A 288 8.57 -3.39 1.81
C ALA A 288 9.68 -2.58 2.49
N ILE A 289 10.75 -2.26 1.76
CA ILE A 289 11.85 -1.40 2.24
C ILE A 289 11.32 -0.03 2.66
N LEU A 290 10.55 0.63 1.81
CA LEU A 290 10.07 2.00 2.07
C LEU A 290 9.15 2.04 3.28
N MET A 291 8.26 1.05 3.45
CA MET A 291 7.36 1.01 4.60
C MET A 291 8.10 0.73 5.91
N LEU A 292 9.06 -0.22 5.93
CA LEU A 292 9.88 -0.47 7.11
C LEU A 292 10.76 0.73 7.49
N ALA A 293 11.35 1.40 6.49
CA ALA A 293 12.13 2.61 6.73
C ALA A 293 11.25 3.72 7.31
N ALA A 294 10.06 3.94 6.76
CA ALA A 294 9.13 4.94 7.25
C ALA A 294 8.67 4.65 8.69
N ASP A 295 8.37 3.39 9.03
CA ASP A 295 8.02 2.99 10.38
C ASP A 295 9.17 3.18 11.37
N THR A 296 10.39 2.87 10.97
CA THR A 296 11.59 3.08 11.79
C THR A 296 11.85 4.57 12.03
N ILE A 297 11.72 5.40 10.98
CA ILE A 297 11.85 6.86 11.08
C ILE A 297 10.73 7.43 11.96
N ALA A 298 9.50 6.94 11.82
CA ALA A 298 8.35 7.39 12.60
C ALA A 298 8.56 7.20 14.12
N ARG A 299 9.22 6.11 14.50
CA ARG A 299 9.63 5.86 15.88
C ARG A 299 10.81 6.74 16.32
N ALA A 300 11.76 7.01 15.42
CA ALA A 300 12.95 7.79 15.74
C ALA A 300 12.66 9.28 15.93
N VAL A 301 11.72 9.86 15.17
CA VAL A 301 11.45 11.30 15.13
C VAL A 301 10.90 11.84 16.45
N ASN A 302 10.09 11.07 17.15
CA ASN A 302 9.42 11.55 18.39
C ASN A 302 9.61 10.58 19.56
N PHE A 303 10.74 9.89 19.62
CA PHE A 303 11.05 8.95 20.69
C PHE A 303 10.93 9.60 22.09
N PRO A 304 10.28 8.94 23.09
CA PRO A 304 9.76 7.57 23.11
C PRO A 304 8.34 7.41 22.56
N SER A 305 7.67 8.49 22.18
CA SER A 305 6.37 8.43 21.48
C SER A 305 6.58 8.10 19.99
N GLU A 306 5.50 7.72 19.32
CA GLU A 306 5.54 7.37 17.89
C GLU A 306 4.69 8.33 17.07
N VAL A 307 5.18 8.68 15.88
CA VAL A 307 4.41 9.39 14.84
C VAL A 307 3.80 8.35 13.90
N PRO A 308 2.61 8.55 13.33
CA PRO A 308 2.08 7.65 12.32
C PRO A 308 3.03 7.54 11.09
N ALA A 309 3.35 6.32 10.67
CA ALA A 309 4.25 6.10 9.53
C ALA A 309 3.71 6.71 8.21
N GLY A 310 2.37 6.82 8.08
CA GLY A 310 1.71 7.49 6.96
C GLY A 310 2.08 8.97 6.87
N ALA A 311 2.23 9.66 8.00
CA ALA A 311 2.66 11.06 8.04
C ALA A 311 4.12 11.21 7.56
N VAL A 312 5.01 10.31 7.98
CA VAL A 312 6.41 10.28 7.52
C VAL A 312 6.48 10.04 6.01
N LEU A 313 5.69 9.09 5.50
CA LEU A 313 5.60 8.83 4.06
C LEU A 313 5.08 10.03 3.28
N ALA A 314 4.12 10.78 3.83
CA ALA A 314 3.61 11.99 3.20
C ALA A 314 4.66 13.10 3.16
N LEU A 315 5.39 13.31 4.26
CA LEU A 315 6.45 14.31 4.36
C LEU A 315 7.62 14.04 3.40
N ILE A 316 8.01 12.79 3.22
CA ILE A 316 9.06 12.40 2.27
C ILE A 316 8.51 12.34 0.85
N GLY A 317 7.31 11.77 0.69
CA GLY A 317 6.73 11.48 -0.61
C GLY A 317 6.31 12.72 -1.39
N ALA A 318 5.76 13.74 -0.73
CA ALA A 318 5.29 14.95 -1.41
C ALA A 318 6.43 15.73 -2.09
N PRO A 319 7.58 16.03 -1.44
CA PRO A 319 8.71 16.67 -2.12
C PRO A 319 9.28 15.83 -3.26
N VAL A 320 9.43 14.52 -3.05
CA VAL A 320 9.94 13.60 -4.09
C VAL A 320 9.00 13.59 -5.30
N PHE A 321 7.69 13.57 -5.07
CA PHE A 321 6.70 13.65 -6.15
C PHE A 321 6.83 14.94 -6.96
N VAL A 322 6.98 16.10 -6.31
CA VAL A 322 7.19 17.38 -6.99
C VAL A 322 8.45 17.38 -7.85
N LEU A 323 9.54 16.80 -7.36
CA LEU A 323 10.78 16.66 -8.12
C LEU A 323 10.60 15.78 -9.37
N PHE A 324 9.90 14.65 -9.25
CA PHE A 324 9.58 13.79 -10.39
C PHE A 324 8.65 14.47 -11.40
N ALA A 325 7.70 15.28 -10.93
CA ALA A 325 6.80 16.03 -11.81
C ALA A 325 7.52 17.13 -12.60
N ARG A 326 8.52 17.78 -11.99
CA ARG A 326 9.35 18.83 -12.65
C ARG A 326 10.34 18.26 -13.68
N GLY A 327 10.88 17.07 -13.48
CA GLY A 327 11.93 16.48 -14.34
C GLY A 327 11.43 15.92 -15.67
N ARG A 328 10.22 16.19 -16.08
CA ARG A 328 9.58 15.74 -17.33
C ARG A 328 9.41 16.83 -18.38
N HIS A 329 10.36 17.77 -18.45
CA HIS A 329 10.50 18.69 -19.58
C HIS A 329 11.68 18.30 -20.46
#